data_dcfc40e380530939cff0336328e6e342
#
_entry.id   dcfc40e380530939cff0336328e6e342
#
_cell.length_a   1.000
_cell.length_b   1.000
_cell.length_c   1.000
_cell.angle_alpha   90.00
_cell.angle_beta   90.00
_cell.angle_gamma   90.00
#
_symmetry.space_group_name_H-M   'P 1'
#
loop_
_entity.id
_entity.type
_entity.pdbx_description
1 polymer ?
#
loop_
_entity_poly.entity_id
_entity_poly.type
_entity_poly.pdbx_seq_one_letter_code
_entity_poly.pdbx_strand_id
1 'polypeptide(L)'
;MKKPISIILFLVTIFAVSGVCSALEKEDLNIDGIYMDQRMLDVFARYGKPDRIEHGIPVGRICIYNINDGELRVSASSAEESGTVTGVTIIGNTGLAAKTGIKVGSDAEEVIKVYGGKVVIRSPEPKLKEATRMIEHSIEVEHDVRYNPYYGFKDYGKNFYALWFYLNDDNKVIRISFWREYSSE
;
A
#
# COMPACT_ATOMS: atom_id res chain seq x y z
N MET A 1 36.48 15.45 -61.79
CA MET A 1 36.49 14.59 -60.56
C MET A 1 35.43 15.10 -59.63
N LYS A 2 34.29 14.39 -59.49
CA LYS A 2 33.17 14.72 -58.58
C LYS A 2 33.31 13.88 -57.34
N LYS A 3 33.45 14.54 -56.16
CA LYS A 3 33.51 13.87 -54.85
C LYS A 3 32.07 13.49 -54.43
N PRO A 4 31.82 12.26 -53.92
CA PRO A 4 30.53 11.90 -53.38
C PRO A 4 30.36 12.51 -51.94
N ILE A 5 29.25 13.21 -51.74
CA ILE A 5 28.84 13.69 -50.43
C ILE A 5 28.20 12.51 -49.73
N SER A 6 28.87 12.04 -48.64
CA SER A 6 28.36 10.99 -47.78
C SER A 6 27.32 11.60 -46.82
N ILE A 7 26.05 11.33 -47.05
CA ILE A 7 24.96 11.74 -46.14
C ILE A 7 24.94 10.70 -45.05
N ILE A 8 25.48 11.05 -43.86
CA ILE A 8 25.33 10.26 -42.63
C ILE A 8 23.93 10.56 -42.11
N LEU A 9 23.01 9.62 -42.30
CA LEU A 9 21.68 9.64 -41.75
C LEU A 9 21.79 9.30 -40.26
N PHE A 10 21.76 10.30 -39.38
CA PHE A 10 21.71 10.12 -37.93
C PHE A 10 20.28 9.69 -37.59
N LEU A 11 20.10 8.39 -37.42
CA LEU A 11 18.84 7.81 -36.91
C LEU A 11 18.81 8.07 -35.40
N VAL A 12 18.22 9.20 -34.98
CA VAL A 12 17.88 9.45 -33.58
C VAL A 12 16.71 8.57 -33.23
N THR A 13 16.98 7.39 -32.68
CA THR A 13 15.99 6.57 -32.00
C THR A 13 15.60 7.27 -30.71
N ILE A 14 14.54 8.05 -30.76
CA ILE A 14 13.87 8.55 -29.57
C ILE A 14 13.22 7.33 -28.91
N PHE A 15 13.90 6.75 -27.93
CA PHE A 15 13.24 5.88 -26.95
C PHE A 15 12.30 6.77 -26.13
N ALA A 16 11.06 6.88 -26.60
CA ALA A 16 9.97 7.29 -25.74
C ALA A 16 9.85 6.21 -24.66
N VAL A 17 10.48 6.44 -23.53
CA VAL A 17 10.15 5.70 -22.31
C VAL A 17 8.77 6.21 -21.89
N SER A 18 7.75 5.66 -22.56
CA SER A 18 6.40 5.69 -22.03
C SER A 18 6.49 4.90 -20.73
N GLY A 19 6.56 5.62 -19.62
CA GLY A 19 6.37 5.05 -18.30
C GLY A 19 5.01 4.36 -18.33
N VAL A 20 5.02 3.05 -18.54
CA VAL A 20 3.83 2.22 -18.38
C VAL A 20 3.51 2.34 -16.90
N CYS A 21 2.58 3.23 -16.55
CA CYS A 21 1.94 3.21 -15.25
C CYS A 21 1.26 1.85 -15.17
N SER A 22 1.91 0.90 -14.52
CA SER A 22 1.34 -0.41 -14.29
C SER A 22 0.14 -0.21 -13.38
N ALA A 23 -1.01 -0.75 -13.77
CA ALA A 23 -2.14 -0.84 -12.85
C ALA A 23 -1.64 -1.57 -11.59
N LEU A 24 -2.09 -1.11 -10.42
CA LEU A 24 -1.79 -1.75 -9.15
C LEU A 24 -2.27 -3.21 -9.20
N GLU A 25 -1.41 -4.15 -8.87
CA GLU A 25 -1.73 -5.57 -8.79
C GLU A 25 -1.73 -6.02 -7.31
N LYS A 26 -2.39 -7.15 -7.02
CA LYS A 26 -2.43 -7.70 -5.65
C LYS A 26 -1.02 -7.92 -5.08
N GLU A 27 -0.10 -8.32 -5.93
CA GLU A 27 1.31 -8.58 -5.60
C GLU A 27 2.09 -7.33 -5.18
N ASP A 28 1.57 -6.14 -5.51
CA ASP A 28 2.15 -4.85 -5.10
C ASP A 28 1.78 -4.49 -3.66
N LEU A 29 0.74 -5.15 -3.10
CA LEU A 29 0.34 -5.03 -1.70
C LEU A 29 1.29 -5.84 -0.81
N ASN A 30 2.54 -5.42 -0.83
CA ASN A 30 3.64 -6.04 -0.11
C ASN A 30 4.51 -4.96 0.52
N ILE A 31 4.67 -5.04 1.83
CA ILE A 31 5.59 -4.19 2.60
C ILE A 31 6.58 -5.12 3.27
N ASP A 32 7.83 -5.04 2.85
CA ASP A 32 8.95 -5.81 3.39
C ASP A 32 8.66 -7.32 3.48
N GLY A 33 8.01 -7.90 2.47
CA GLY A 33 7.66 -9.32 2.41
C GLY A 33 6.41 -9.71 3.21
N ILE A 34 5.69 -8.75 3.81
CA ILE A 34 4.38 -8.99 4.39
C ILE A 34 3.33 -8.63 3.34
N TYR A 35 2.46 -9.57 3.01
CA TYR A 35 1.44 -9.41 1.98
C TYR A 35 0.05 -9.85 2.46
N MET A 36 -0.96 -9.47 1.72
CA MET A 36 -2.36 -9.77 2.03
C MET A 36 -2.61 -11.29 2.08
N ASP A 37 -3.39 -11.73 3.05
CA ASP A 37 -3.75 -13.13 3.30
C ASP A 37 -2.58 -14.04 3.76
N GLN A 38 -1.38 -13.49 3.99
CA GLN A 38 -0.26 -14.22 4.58
C GLN A 38 -0.60 -14.70 5.99
N ARG A 39 -0.10 -15.86 6.39
CA ARG A 39 -0.30 -16.37 7.76
C ARG A 39 0.52 -15.55 8.76
N MET A 40 -0.06 -15.31 9.91
CA MET A 40 0.65 -14.64 11.02
C MET A 40 1.86 -15.42 11.51
N LEU A 41 1.87 -16.75 11.37
CA LEU A 41 3.04 -17.57 11.65
C LEU A 41 4.29 -17.08 10.90
N ASP A 42 4.15 -16.72 9.62
CA ASP A 42 5.27 -16.26 8.79
C ASP A 42 5.75 -14.85 9.23
N VAL A 43 4.81 -14.00 9.66
CA VAL A 43 5.12 -12.69 10.22
C VAL A 43 5.88 -12.85 11.53
N PHE A 44 5.44 -13.75 12.43
CA PHE A 44 6.12 -14.04 13.69
C PHE A 44 7.51 -14.67 13.46
N ALA A 45 7.65 -15.53 12.46
CA ALA A 45 8.95 -16.10 12.11
C ALA A 45 9.97 -15.02 11.70
N ARG A 46 9.50 -13.93 11.08
CA ARG A 46 10.36 -12.84 10.62
C ARG A 46 10.60 -11.76 11.68
N TYR A 47 9.56 -11.32 12.38
CA TYR A 47 9.61 -10.17 13.28
C TYR A 47 9.57 -10.55 14.76
N GLY A 48 9.35 -11.83 15.07
CA GLY A 48 9.14 -12.29 16.45
C GLY A 48 7.73 -11.98 16.95
N LYS A 49 7.61 -11.95 18.28
CA LYS A 49 6.36 -11.53 18.93
C LYS A 49 6.19 -10.01 18.82
N PRO A 50 4.96 -9.51 18.62
CA PRO A 50 4.71 -8.09 18.61
C PRO A 50 4.99 -7.46 19.99
N ASP A 51 5.46 -6.21 20.00
CA ASP A 51 5.65 -5.43 21.22
C ASP A 51 4.32 -5.10 21.90
N ARG A 52 3.26 -4.91 21.08
CA ARG A 52 1.92 -4.59 21.54
C ARG A 52 0.87 -5.17 20.60
N ILE A 53 -0.28 -5.54 21.16
CA ILE A 53 -1.45 -6.00 20.42
C ILE A 53 -2.62 -5.08 20.77
N GLU A 54 -3.24 -4.51 19.75
CA GLU A 54 -4.45 -3.68 19.87
C GLU A 54 -5.66 -4.39 19.23
N HIS A 55 -6.87 -3.96 19.63
CA HIS A 55 -8.09 -4.42 18.97
C HIS A 55 -8.25 -3.69 17.63
N GLY A 56 -8.41 -4.45 16.55
CA GLY A 56 -8.78 -3.94 15.23
C GLY A 56 -10.27 -3.59 15.16
N ILE A 57 -10.61 -2.66 14.29
CA ILE A 57 -12.00 -2.27 14.02
C ILE A 57 -12.36 -2.71 12.60
N PRO A 58 -13.51 -3.36 12.39
CA PRO A 58 -14.54 -3.79 13.37
C PRO A 58 -14.19 -5.09 14.09
N VAL A 59 -13.31 -5.92 13.54
CA VAL A 59 -12.90 -7.23 14.08
C VAL A 59 -11.44 -7.49 13.73
N GLY A 60 -10.74 -8.21 14.62
CA GLY A 60 -9.35 -8.60 14.40
C GLY A 60 -8.39 -8.03 15.43
N ARG A 61 -7.12 -8.11 15.13
CA ARG A 61 -6.03 -7.62 15.98
C ARG A 61 -5.05 -6.82 15.15
N ILE A 62 -4.41 -5.87 15.79
CA ILE A 62 -3.29 -5.12 15.23
C ILE A 62 -2.05 -5.48 16.05
N CYS A 63 -1.15 -6.20 15.43
CA CYS A 63 0.16 -6.54 15.99
C CYS A 63 1.12 -5.41 15.66
N ILE A 64 1.73 -4.80 16.68
CA ILE A 64 2.58 -3.61 16.55
C ILE A 64 4.00 -3.99 16.92
N TYR A 65 4.93 -3.63 16.03
CA TYR A 65 6.36 -3.80 16.18
C TYR A 65 7.03 -2.44 16.11
N ASN A 66 7.80 -2.09 17.13
CA ASN A 66 8.63 -0.88 17.13
C ASN A 66 9.93 -1.18 16.38
N ILE A 67 10.16 -0.49 15.28
CA ILE A 67 11.31 -0.71 14.41
C ILE A 67 11.99 0.64 14.17
N ASN A 68 13.25 0.78 14.60
CA ASN A 68 13.98 2.04 14.57
C ASN A 68 13.15 3.19 15.20
N ASP A 69 12.94 4.29 14.44
CA ASP A 69 12.15 5.45 14.87
C ASP A 69 10.71 5.41 14.31
N GLY A 70 10.14 4.20 14.20
CA GLY A 70 8.80 4.03 13.63
C GLY A 70 8.10 2.77 14.11
N GLU A 71 6.92 2.54 13.56
CA GLU A 71 6.08 1.38 13.87
C GLU A 71 5.71 0.62 12.59
N LEU A 72 5.81 -0.70 12.66
CA LEU A 72 5.15 -1.62 11.75
C LEU A 72 3.89 -2.13 12.44
N ARG A 73 2.74 -1.92 11.82
CA ARG A 73 1.43 -2.39 12.30
C ARG A 73 0.88 -3.43 11.32
N VAL A 74 0.69 -4.63 11.79
CA VAL A 74 0.11 -5.73 11.00
C VAL A 74 -1.29 -5.99 11.52
N SER A 75 -2.29 -5.64 10.72
CA SER A 75 -3.69 -6.00 10.98
C SER A 75 -3.92 -7.45 10.56
N ALA A 76 -4.57 -8.21 11.41
CA ALA A 76 -4.83 -9.62 11.16
C ALA A 76 -6.20 -10.05 11.69
N SER A 77 -6.73 -11.12 11.14
CA SER A 77 -8.00 -11.75 11.61
C SER A 77 -7.89 -12.25 13.04
N SER A 78 -6.69 -12.67 13.46
CA SER A 78 -6.34 -13.08 14.83
C SER A 78 -4.87 -12.73 15.09
N ALA A 79 -4.50 -12.52 16.35
CA ALA A 79 -3.09 -12.36 16.77
C ALA A 79 -2.40 -13.71 17.04
N GLU A 80 -3.00 -14.81 16.66
CA GLU A 80 -2.45 -16.17 16.76
C GLU A 80 -1.77 -16.55 15.44
N GLU A 81 -0.96 -17.61 15.47
CA GLU A 81 -0.27 -18.16 14.29
C GLU A 81 -1.22 -18.54 13.14
N SER A 82 -2.45 -18.93 13.47
CA SER A 82 -3.51 -19.26 12.51
C SER A 82 -4.16 -18.04 11.86
N GLY A 83 -3.94 -16.85 12.41
CA GLY A 83 -4.46 -15.60 11.85
C GLY A 83 -3.89 -15.31 10.47
N THR A 84 -4.61 -14.51 9.69
CA THR A 84 -4.19 -14.05 8.37
C THR A 84 -4.09 -12.52 8.33
N VAL A 85 -3.10 -12.01 7.60
CA VAL A 85 -2.87 -10.58 7.41
C VAL A 85 -4.03 -9.97 6.61
N THR A 86 -4.65 -8.94 7.16
CA THR A 86 -5.73 -8.17 6.53
C THR A 86 -5.31 -6.74 6.17
N GLY A 87 -4.14 -6.33 6.61
CA GLY A 87 -3.56 -5.04 6.27
C GLY A 87 -2.21 -4.83 6.94
N VAL A 88 -1.42 -3.93 6.38
CA VAL A 88 -0.13 -3.51 6.93
C VAL A 88 -0.02 -2.00 6.86
N THR A 89 0.52 -1.42 7.91
CA THR A 89 0.82 0.01 7.96
C THR A 89 2.22 0.21 8.51
N ILE A 90 3.03 1.04 7.85
CA ILE A 90 4.28 1.58 8.38
C ILE A 90 4.12 3.07 8.66
N ILE A 91 4.60 3.49 9.83
CA ILE A 91 4.55 4.88 10.30
C ILE A 91 5.95 5.26 10.79
N GLY A 92 6.42 6.43 10.40
CA GLY A 92 7.76 6.88 10.78
C GLY A 92 8.89 6.12 10.09
N ASN A 93 10.11 6.36 10.52
CA ASN A 93 11.30 5.83 9.87
C ASN A 93 11.62 4.40 10.34
N THR A 94 10.90 3.43 9.81
CA THR A 94 11.17 2.00 10.06
C THR A 94 12.31 1.43 9.21
N GLY A 95 12.67 2.09 8.12
CA GLY A 95 13.55 1.53 7.10
C GLY A 95 12.87 0.52 6.15
N LEU A 96 11.64 0.11 6.46
CA LEU A 96 10.86 -0.81 5.62
C LEU A 96 10.32 -0.11 4.37
N ALA A 97 10.13 -0.87 3.31
CA ALA A 97 9.66 -0.35 2.03
C ALA A 97 8.54 -1.20 1.43
N ALA A 98 7.70 -0.58 0.61
CA ALA A 98 6.85 -1.30 -0.33
C ALA A 98 7.72 -2.08 -1.33
N LYS A 99 7.15 -3.12 -1.97
CA LYS A 99 7.85 -3.96 -2.97
C LYS A 99 8.59 -3.16 -4.04
N THR A 100 8.06 -2.01 -4.41
CA THR A 100 8.63 -1.10 -5.41
C THR A 100 9.79 -0.24 -4.90
N GLY A 101 10.14 -0.34 -3.62
CA GLY A 101 11.17 0.47 -2.97
C GLY A 101 10.66 1.78 -2.36
N ILE A 102 9.40 2.14 -2.55
CA ILE A 102 8.79 3.31 -1.89
C ILE A 102 8.76 3.08 -0.37
N LYS A 103 9.27 4.05 0.38
CA LYS A 103 9.37 4.02 1.84
C LYS A 103 8.96 5.35 2.47
N VAL A 104 8.84 5.38 3.77
CA VAL A 104 8.71 6.65 4.49
C VAL A 104 9.93 7.53 4.19
N GLY A 105 9.68 8.79 3.83
CA GLY A 105 10.66 9.75 3.33
C GLY A 105 10.75 9.85 1.80
N SER A 106 10.19 8.91 1.03
CA SER A 106 10.09 9.04 -0.44
C SER A 106 9.27 10.24 -0.85
N ASP A 107 9.57 10.81 -2.01
CA ASP A 107 8.81 11.93 -2.59
C ASP A 107 7.47 11.47 -3.18
N ALA A 108 6.47 12.32 -3.11
CA ALA A 108 5.17 12.06 -3.76
C ALA A 108 5.33 11.82 -5.27
N GLU A 109 6.29 12.50 -5.92
CA GLU A 109 6.58 12.32 -7.34
C GLU A 109 7.10 10.91 -7.64
N GLU A 110 7.92 10.33 -6.75
CA GLU A 110 8.40 8.95 -6.88
C GLU A 110 7.21 7.96 -6.81
N VAL A 111 6.28 8.18 -5.88
CA VAL A 111 5.06 7.38 -5.76
C VAL A 111 4.23 7.46 -7.03
N ILE A 112 3.96 8.68 -7.53
CA ILE A 112 3.19 8.92 -8.74
C ILE A 112 3.87 8.29 -9.96
N LYS A 113 5.19 8.34 -10.04
CA LYS A 113 5.96 7.73 -11.14
C LYS A 113 5.80 6.20 -11.16
N VAL A 114 5.75 5.58 -10.00
CA VAL A 114 5.66 4.11 -9.86
C VAL A 114 4.24 3.60 -9.99
N TYR A 115 3.32 4.22 -9.26
CA TYR A 115 1.94 3.76 -9.12
C TYR A 115 0.93 4.60 -9.91
N GLY A 116 1.33 5.77 -10.42
CA GLY A 116 0.42 6.75 -11.00
C GLY A 116 -0.35 7.53 -9.96
N GLY A 117 -1.55 8.01 -10.34
CA GLY A 117 -2.42 8.74 -9.43
C GLY A 117 -2.07 10.23 -9.29
N LYS A 118 -2.64 10.85 -8.27
CA LYS A 118 -2.42 12.27 -7.94
C LYS A 118 -2.53 12.47 -6.44
N VAL A 119 -1.94 13.54 -5.94
CA VAL A 119 -2.15 13.96 -4.56
C VAL A 119 -3.60 14.42 -4.39
N VAL A 120 -4.29 13.87 -3.42
CA VAL A 120 -5.63 14.28 -2.98
C VAL A 120 -5.57 14.81 -1.55
N ILE A 121 -6.48 15.71 -1.23
CA ILE A 121 -6.66 16.23 0.13
C ILE A 121 -7.99 15.70 0.62
N ARG A 122 -7.95 14.83 1.60
CA ARG A 122 -9.15 14.36 2.28
C ARG A 122 -9.49 15.26 3.45
N SER A 123 -10.77 15.55 3.59
CA SER A 123 -11.26 16.20 4.81
C SER A 123 -10.88 15.37 6.03
N PRO A 124 -10.56 16.00 7.15
CA PRO A 124 -10.19 15.27 8.35
C PRO A 124 -11.35 14.35 8.76
N GLU A 125 -11.02 13.11 9.13
CA GLU A 125 -11.96 12.30 9.87
C GLU A 125 -12.37 13.07 11.16
N PRO A 126 -13.59 12.84 11.69
CA PRO A 126 -14.06 13.57 12.87
C PRO A 126 -13.10 13.56 14.07
N LYS A 127 -12.17 12.60 14.11
CA LYS A 127 -11.15 12.45 15.14
C LYS A 127 -9.79 13.08 14.79
N LEU A 128 -9.56 13.41 13.53
CA LEU A 128 -8.33 14.04 13.03
C LEU A 128 -8.65 15.51 12.75
N LYS A 129 -7.98 16.43 13.43
CA LYS A 129 -8.26 17.87 13.30
C LYS A 129 -7.73 18.51 12.01
N GLU A 130 -6.91 17.77 11.24
CA GLU A 130 -6.21 18.29 10.08
C GLU A 130 -6.56 17.49 8.82
N ALA A 131 -6.65 18.19 7.69
CA ALA A 131 -6.82 17.56 6.39
C ALA A 131 -5.61 16.67 6.08
N THR A 132 -5.87 15.47 5.54
CA THR A 132 -4.82 14.51 5.21
C THR A 132 -4.50 14.59 3.72
N ARG A 133 -3.24 14.83 3.39
CA ARG A 133 -2.73 14.73 2.02
C ARG A 133 -2.28 13.32 1.75
N MET A 134 -2.72 12.74 0.64
CA MET A 134 -2.43 11.35 0.34
C MET A 134 -2.50 11.03 -1.16
N ILE A 135 -1.88 9.93 -1.54
CA ILE A 135 -2.04 9.28 -2.84
C ILE A 135 -2.73 7.95 -2.58
N GLU A 136 -3.82 7.70 -3.27
CA GLU A 136 -4.67 6.54 -3.08
C GLU A 136 -4.69 5.68 -4.34
N HIS A 137 -4.57 4.39 -4.14
CA HIS A 137 -4.77 3.37 -5.15
C HIS A 137 -5.69 2.29 -4.61
N SER A 138 -6.60 1.81 -5.43
CA SER A 138 -7.47 0.70 -5.09
C SER A 138 -7.60 -0.26 -6.27
N ILE A 139 -7.68 -1.56 -5.94
CA ILE A 139 -7.97 -2.63 -6.91
C ILE A 139 -9.29 -3.24 -6.50
N GLU A 140 -10.24 -3.27 -7.41
CA GLU A 140 -11.46 -4.08 -7.24
C GLU A 140 -11.08 -5.55 -7.35
N VAL A 141 -11.39 -6.33 -6.32
CA VAL A 141 -11.17 -7.77 -6.29
C VAL A 141 -12.54 -8.40 -6.23
N GLU A 142 -12.83 -9.29 -7.16
CA GLU A 142 -14.05 -10.07 -7.36
C GLU A 142 -15.22 -9.86 -6.38
N HIS A 143 -16.45 -9.83 -6.91
CA HIS A 143 -17.68 -9.86 -6.13
C HIS A 143 -17.70 -11.12 -5.26
N ASP A 144 -17.54 -10.96 -3.96
CA ASP A 144 -17.65 -12.05 -3.01
C ASP A 144 -18.95 -11.92 -2.22
N VAL A 145 -19.76 -12.97 -2.29
CA VAL A 145 -20.96 -13.09 -1.45
C VAL A 145 -20.50 -13.62 -0.11
N ARG A 146 -20.37 -12.75 0.89
CA ARG A 146 -20.00 -13.18 2.23
C ARG A 146 -21.21 -13.25 3.15
N TYR A 147 -21.27 -14.33 3.89
CA TYR A 147 -22.13 -14.39 5.06
C TYR A 147 -21.50 -13.56 6.16
N ASN A 148 -22.15 -12.48 6.57
CA ASN A 148 -21.71 -11.72 7.71
C ASN A 148 -22.31 -12.31 8.99
N PRO A 149 -21.53 -13.03 9.82
CA PRO A 149 -22.06 -13.71 11.00
C PRO A 149 -22.57 -12.75 12.08
N TYR A 150 -22.18 -11.49 12.06
CA TYR A 150 -22.61 -10.49 13.04
C TYR A 150 -24.01 -9.95 12.76
N TYR A 151 -24.41 -9.89 11.49
CA TYR A 151 -25.69 -9.33 11.08
C TYR A 151 -26.68 -10.39 10.59
N GLY A 152 -26.24 -11.64 10.47
CA GLY A 152 -27.11 -12.77 10.10
C GLY A 152 -27.67 -12.74 8.68
N PHE A 153 -27.12 -11.91 7.77
CA PHE A 153 -27.54 -11.83 6.38
C PHE A 153 -26.37 -11.97 5.42
N LYS A 154 -26.68 -12.31 4.17
CA LYS A 154 -25.70 -12.30 3.09
C LYS A 154 -25.52 -10.86 2.64
N ASP A 155 -24.28 -10.39 2.76
CA ASP A 155 -23.91 -9.08 2.28
C ASP A 155 -23.33 -9.22 0.87
N TYR A 156 -23.82 -8.38 -0.04
CA TYR A 156 -23.34 -8.30 -1.42
C TYR A 156 -22.51 -7.03 -1.52
N GLY A 157 -21.20 -7.18 -1.60
CA GLY A 157 -20.32 -6.04 -1.70
C GLY A 157 -19.07 -6.35 -2.47
N LYS A 158 -18.38 -5.31 -2.87
CA LYS A 158 -17.11 -5.39 -3.56
C LYS A 158 -15.99 -5.37 -2.56
N ASN A 159 -15.05 -6.30 -2.69
CA ASN A 159 -13.80 -6.22 -1.99
C ASN A 159 -12.83 -5.35 -2.79
N PHE A 160 -12.23 -4.39 -2.13
CA PHE A 160 -11.14 -3.60 -2.67
C PHE A 160 -9.88 -3.86 -1.87
N TYR A 161 -8.75 -3.92 -2.55
CA TYR A 161 -7.46 -3.74 -1.92
C TYR A 161 -7.04 -2.30 -2.11
N ALA A 162 -6.74 -1.62 -1.02
CA ALA A 162 -6.31 -0.23 -1.04
C ALA A 162 -4.84 -0.12 -0.63
N LEU A 163 -4.08 0.70 -1.33
CA LEU A 163 -2.71 1.10 -1.02
C LEU A 163 -2.67 2.62 -0.93
N TRP A 164 -2.31 3.15 0.23
CA TRP A 164 -2.32 4.58 0.50
C TRP A 164 -0.98 5.06 0.99
N PHE A 165 -0.56 6.20 0.46
CA PHE A 165 0.63 6.92 0.85
C PHE A 165 0.20 8.26 1.45
N TYR A 166 0.46 8.45 2.73
CA TYR A 166 0.16 9.69 3.44
C TYR A 166 1.36 10.62 3.36
N LEU A 167 1.12 11.89 3.10
CA LEU A 167 2.13 12.88 2.83
C LEU A 167 2.14 13.99 3.89
N ASN A 168 3.32 14.52 4.21
CA ASN A 168 3.45 15.76 4.94
C ASN A 168 3.35 16.98 4.01
N ASP A 169 3.51 18.17 4.55
CA ASP A 169 3.45 19.42 3.79
C ASP A 169 4.57 19.56 2.75
N ASP A 170 5.70 18.91 2.97
CA ASP A 170 6.84 18.86 2.04
C ASP A 170 6.66 17.81 0.93
N ASN A 171 5.47 17.22 0.79
CA ASN A 171 5.19 16.10 -0.12
C ASN A 171 6.04 14.84 0.10
N LYS A 172 6.53 14.63 1.32
CA LYS A 172 7.23 13.38 1.68
C LYS A 172 6.25 12.38 2.26
N VAL A 173 6.42 11.12 1.92
CA VAL A 173 5.66 10.01 2.51
C VAL A 173 6.00 9.90 3.99
N ILE A 174 4.99 9.95 4.86
CA ILE A 174 5.13 9.78 6.32
C ILE A 174 4.51 8.49 6.83
N ARG A 175 3.64 7.87 6.02
CA ARG A 175 2.98 6.60 6.33
C ARG A 175 2.61 5.90 5.03
N ILE A 176 2.72 4.58 5.02
CA ILE A 176 2.24 3.72 3.95
C ILE A 176 1.29 2.71 4.57
N SER A 177 0.13 2.49 3.94
CA SER A 177 -0.84 1.51 4.41
C SER A 177 -1.42 0.75 3.25
N PHE A 178 -1.54 -0.57 3.40
CA PHE A 178 -2.44 -1.35 2.56
C PHE A 178 -3.41 -2.14 3.42
N TRP A 179 -4.62 -2.33 2.92
CA TRP A 179 -5.63 -3.14 3.59
C TRP A 179 -6.70 -3.61 2.62
N ARG A 180 -7.52 -4.54 3.11
CA ARG A 180 -8.74 -4.92 2.44
C ARG A 180 -9.85 -3.98 2.89
N GLU A 181 -10.48 -3.31 1.95
CA GLU A 181 -11.67 -2.50 2.16
C GLU A 181 -12.88 -3.26 1.64
N TYR A 182 -13.97 -3.18 2.38
CA TYR A 182 -15.26 -3.74 1.99
C TYR A 182 -16.26 -2.60 1.79
N SER A 183 -16.84 -2.51 0.61
CA SER A 183 -17.89 -1.55 0.30
C SER A 183 -19.21 -2.29 0.14
N SER A 184 -20.16 -2.03 1.02
CA SER A 184 -21.56 -2.42 0.79
C SER A 184 -22.15 -1.54 -0.30
N GLU A 185 -22.76 -2.14 -1.32
CA GLU A 185 -23.59 -1.42 -2.27
C GLU A 185 -24.92 -0.99 -1.64
#